data_93967471dd2124c237703bb14aedccdb
#
_entry.id   93967471dd2124c237703bb14aedccdb
#
_cell.length_a   1.000
_cell.length_b   1.000
_cell.length_c   1.000
_cell.angle_alpha   90.00
_cell.angle_beta   90.00
_cell.angle_gamma   90.00
#
_symmetry.space_group_name_H-M   'P 1'
#
loop_
_entity.id
_entity.type
_entity.pdbx_description
1 polymer ?
#
loop_
_entity_poly.entity_id
_entity_poly.type
_entity_poly.pdbx_seq_one_letter_code
_entity_poly.pdbx_strand_id
1 'polypeptide(L)'
;MSTRRRILLAALALSLAPATASFAQSGRSVAAVVKADPQLATLSRAIEAAGLEAALSGSTEVTVLAPTDAAFAQLPAGALENLLKPENRAQLEAVLKNHVLAGKLDRDDLKKRRSVTTLDGKSLPLRLERGNLNVGAARIGSRERVADNGRVLTIDAVLLP
;
A
#
# COMPACT_ATOMS: atom_id res chain seq x y z
N MET A 1 56.47 -34.58 -48.14
CA MET A 1 55.77 -33.38 -48.60
C MET A 1 54.67 -33.07 -47.64
N SER A 2 54.78 -31.94 -47.05
CA SER A 2 54.14 -31.52 -45.83
C SER A 2 52.71 -31.05 -45.99
N THR A 3 51.77 -31.72 -45.40
CA THR A 3 50.42 -31.19 -45.31
C THR A 3 50.22 -30.66 -43.89
N ARG A 4 50.36 -29.40 -43.75
CA ARG A 4 50.11 -28.68 -42.50
C ARG A 4 48.62 -28.55 -42.28
N ARG A 5 48.07 -29.37 -41.42
CA ARG A 5 46.73 -29.22 -40.89
C ARG A 5 46.77 -28.11 -39.86
N ARG A 6 46.25 -26.95 -40.21
CA ARG A 6 45.94 -25.90 -39.28
C ARG A 6 44.63 -26.26 -38.61
N ILE A 7 44.74 -26.67 -37.36
CA ILE A 7 43.60 -26.83 -36.50
C ILE A 7 43.25 -25.43 -36.00
N LEU A 8 42.19 -24.87 -36.54
CA LEU A 8 41.57 -23.67 -36.01
C LEU A 8 40.76 -24.08 -34.75
N LEU A 9 41.35 -23.84 -33.61
CA LEU A 9 40.63 -23.86 -32.37
C LEU A 9 39.72 -22.60 -32.36
N ALA A 10 38.47 -22.82 -32.72
CA ALA A 10 37.43 -21.86 -32.44
C ALA A 10 37.23 -21.79 -30.92
N ALA A 11 37.79 -20.80 -30.31
CA ALA A 11 37.46 -20.45 -28.94
C ALA A 11 36.01 -20.07 -28.90
N LEU A 12 35.16 -20.98 -28.45
CA LEU A 12 33.78 -20.68 -28.12
C LEU A 12 33.82 -19.81 -26.85
N ALA A 13 33.87 -18.52 -27.03
CA ALA A 13 33.65 -17.58 -25.97
C ALA A 13 32.20 -17.73 -25.54
N LEU A 14 31.97 -18.54 -24.53
CA LEU A 14 30.74 -18.62 -23.81
C LEU A 14 30.64 -17.29 -23.05
N SER A 15 30.14 -16.26 -23.72
CA SER A 15 29.75 -15.04 -23.05
C SER A 15 28.57 -15.40 -22.15
N LEU A 16 28.90 -15.69 -20.90
CA LEU A 16 27.95 -15.65 -19.83
C LEU A 16 27.48 -14.19 -19.78
N ALA A 17 26.42 -13.88 -20.50
CA ALA A 17 25.70 -12.68 -20.23
C ALA A 17 25.29 -12.76 -18.77
N PRO A 18 25.65 -11.81 -17.90
CA PRO A 18 25.00 -11.75 -16.63
C PRO A 18 23.53 -11.65 -16.97
N ALA A 19 22.75 -12.63 -16.54
CA ALA A 19 21.34 -12.42 -16.38
C ALA A 19 21.28 -11.23 -15.42
N THR A 20 21.22 -10.03 -15.97
CA THR A 20 20.61 -8.95 -15.24
C THR A 20 19.23 -9.49 -14.95
N ALA A 21 19.09 -10.06 -13.77
CA ALA A 21 17.79 -10.15 -13.18
C ALA A 21 17.27 -8.71 -13.32
N SER A 22 16.54 -8.45 -14.38
CA SER A 22 15.55 -7.44 -14.37
C SER A 22 14.73 -7.84 -13.14
N PHE A 23 15.07 -7.27 -12.02
CA PHE A 23 14.06 -6.87 -11.11
C PHE A 23 13.24 -5.87 -11.94
N ALA A 24 12.44 -6.42 -12.85
CA ALA A 24 11.24 -5.79 -13.32
C ALA A 24 10.72 -5.21 -12.02
N GLN A 25 10.63 -3.92 -11.94
CA GLN A 25 10.10 -3.26 -10.77
C GLN A 25 8.83 -4.03 -10.50
N SER A 26 8.98 -5.03 -9.65
CA SER A 26 7.89 -5.79 -9.10
C SER A 26 7.06 -4.70 -8.55
N GLY A 27 5.92 -4.49 -9.16
CA GLY A 27 5.19 -3.32 -8.94
C GLY A 27 5.12 -3.10 -7.48
N ARG A 28 5.24 -1.87 -7.10
CA ARG A 28 5.24 -1.52 -5.69
C ARG A 28 3.88 -1.87 -5.16
N SER A 29 3.82 -2.90 -4.33
CA SER A 29 2.60 -3.24 -3.61
C SER A 29 2.17 -2.04 -2.75
N VAL A 30 0.89 -1.98 -2.42
CA VAL A 30 0.37 -0.96 -1.50
C VAL A 30 1.19 -0.90 -0.22
N ALA A 31 1.57 -2.05 0.35
CA ALA A 31 2.43 -2.11 1.53
C ALA A 31 3.79 -1.44 1.29
N ALA A 32 4.43 -1.68 0.15
CA ALA A 32 5.70 -1.07 -0.19
C ALA A 32 5.59 0.46 -0.39
N VAL A 33 4.49 0.91 -0.98
CA VAL A 33 4.20 2.35 -1.15
C VAL A 33 4.02 3.04 0.19
N VAL A 34 3.30 2.42 1.12
CA VAL A 34 3.12 2.94 2.48
C VAL A 34 4.46 3.02 3.23
N LYS A 35 5.28 1.97 3.14
CA LYS A 35 6.61 1.94 3.77
C LYS A 35 7.56 3.02 3.24
N ALA A 36 7.46 3.34 1.97
CA ALA A 36 8.32 4.34 1.33
C ALA A 36 7.90 5.78 1.65
N ASP A 37 6.71 6.01 2.19
CA ASP A 37 6.22 7.35 2.48
C ASP A 37 6.57 7.76 3.92
N PRO A 38 7.40 8.80 4.10
CA PRO A 38 7.79 9.26 5.45
C PRO A 38 6.62 9.80 6.28
N GLN A 39 5.53 10.21 5.65
CA GLN A 39 4.32 10.69 6.35
C GLN A 39 3.40 9.57 6.83
N LEU A 40 3.68 8.35 6.42
CA LEU A 40 2.91 7.15 6.74
C LEU A 40 3.70 6.17 7.62
N ALA A 41 4.75 6.64 8.30
CA ALA A 41 5.60 5.80 9.13
C ALA A 41 4.82 5.10 10.26
N THR A 42 3.91 5.79 10.89
CA THR A 42 3.03 5.24 11.93
C THR A 42 2.10 4.16 11.37
N LEU A 43 1.50 4.41 10.20
CA LEU A 43 0.66 3.44 9.52
C LEU A 43 1.45 2.19 9.11
N SER A 44 2.67 2.36 8.62
CA SER A 44 3.55 1.24 8.27
C SER A 44 3.81 0.33 9.47
N ARG A 45 4.14 0.90 10.62
CA ARG A 45 4.33 0.16 11.88
C ARG A 45 3.03 -0.55 12.31
N ALA A 46 1.90 0.09 12.16
CA ALA A 46 0.60 -0.50 12.49
C ALA A 46 0.28 -1.72 11.60
N ILE A 47 0.56 -1.62 10.30
CA ILE A 47 0.38 -2.73 9.35
C ILE A 47 1.28 -3.90 9.69
N GLU A 48 2.54 -3.64 10.04
CA GLU A 48 3.50 -4.68 10.47
C GLU A 48 3.05 -5.34 11.78
N ALA A 49 2.65 -4.55 12.77
CA ALA A 49 2.18 -5.06 14.06
C ALA A 49 0.90 -5.91 13.92
N ALA A 50 0.01 -5.55 13.02
CA ALA A 50 -1.20 -6.32 12.72
C ALA A 50 -0.93 -7.55 11.84
N GLY A 51 0.23 -7.63 11.19
CA GLY A 51 0.56 -8.71 10.25
C GLY A 51 -0.24 -8.64 8.93
N LEU A 52 -0.74 -7.47 8.56
CA LEU A 52 -1.53 -7.26 7.34
C LEU A 52 -0.67 -6.96 6.11
N GLU A 53 0.64 -6.92 6.23
CA GLU A 53 1.56 -6.64 5.14
C GLU A 53 1.36 -7.62 3.96
N ALA A 54 1.22 -8.91 4.26
CA ALA A 54 0.98 -9.94 3.26
C ALA A 54 -0.35 -9.74 2.52
N ALA A 55 -1.40 -9.34 3.24
CA ALA A 55 -2.71 -9.07 2.66
C ALA A 55 -2.68 -7.86 1.72
N LEU A 56 -1.89 -6.84 2.05
CA LEU A 56 -1.73 -5.64 1.24
C LEU A 56 -0.68 -5.79 0.12
N SER A 57 0.14 -6.84 0.17
CA SER A 57 1.14 -7.17 -0.84
C SER A 57 0.63 -8.20 -1.86
N GLY A 58 -0.54 -8.77 -1.64
CA GLY A 58 -1.14 -9.78 -2.50
C GLY A 58 -1.60 -9.24 -3.85
N SER A 59 -2.12 -10.12 -4.69
CA SER A 59 -2.67 -9.79 -6.00
C SER A 59 -4.08 -9.17 -5.94
N THR A 60 -4.68 -9.10 -4.77
CA THR A 60 -6.01 -8.51 -4.59
C THR A 60 -5.91 -6.99 -4.73
N GLU A 61 -6.75 -6.44 -5.58
CA GLU A 61 -6.85 -4.99 -5.75
C GLU A 61 -7.50 -4.35 -4.52
N VAL A 62 -6.80 -3.40 -3.93
CA VAL A 62 -7.27 -2.68 -2.74
C VAL A 62 -6.96 -1.19 -2.84
N THR A 63 -7.77 -0.39 -2.16
CA THR A 63 -7.50 1.05 -1.97
C THR A 63 -7.31 1.30 -0.50
N VAL A 64 -6.16 1.84 -0.12
CA VAL A 64 -5.85 2.15 1.27
C VAL A 64 -6.09 3.63 1.54
N LEU A 65 -6.93 3.90 2.51
CA LEU A 65 -7.08 5.23 3.09
C LEU A 65 -6.02 5.39 4.18
N ALA A 66 -4.90 6.00 3.82
CA ALA A 66 -3.73 6.08 4.68
C ALA A 66 -3.79 7.33 5.57
N PRO A 67 -4.07 7.19 6.88
CA PRO A 67 -3.96 8.31 7.80
C PRO A 67 -2.49 8.71 7.93
N THR A 68 -2.24 10.02 7.85
CA THR A 68 -0.90 10.57 8.04
C THR A 68 -0.49 10.52 9.51
N ASP A 69 0.79 10.70 9.81
CA ASP A 69 1.28 10.80 11.19
C ASP A 69 0.57 11.94 11.95
N ALA A 70 0.24 13.04 11.26
CA ALA A 70 -0.56 14.11 11.82
C ALA A 70 -1.99 13.68 12.19
N ALA A 71 -2.59 12.75 11.41
CA ALA A 71 -3.90 12.18 11.74
C ALA A 71 -3.83 11.32 13.01
N PHE A 72 -2.78 10.53 13.18
CA PHE A 72 -2.54 9.77 14.41
C PHE A 72 -2.28 10.67 15.62
N ALA A 73 -1.64 11.81 15.42
CA ALA A 73 -1.41 12.78 16.48
C ALA A 73 -2.69 13.43 17.03
N GLN A 74 -3.81 13.37 16.29
CA GLN A 74 -5.12 13.81 16.75
C GLN A 74 -5.83 12.79 17.66
N LEU A 75 -5.32 11.57 17.73
CA LEU A 75 -5.85 10.58 18.66
C LEU A 75 -5.55 10.97 20.10
N PRO A 76 -6.40 10.55 21.06
CA PRO A 76 -6.11 10.74 22.47
C PRO A 76 -4.74 10.15 22.85
N ALA A 77 -4.07 10.79 23.81
CA ALA A 77 -2.79 10.34 24.30
C ALA A 77 -2.84 8.86 24.72
N GLY A 78 -1.90 8.05 24.24
CA GLY A 78 -1.84 6.62 24.51
C GLY A 78 -2.77 5.73 23.69
N ALA A 79 -3.69 6.28 22.88
CA ALA A 79 -4.59 5.47 22.06
C ALA A 79 -3.82 4.66 21.01
N LEU A 80 -2.87 5.29 20.32
CA LEU A 80 -2.03 4.62 19.35
C LEU A 80 -1.16 3.55 19.99
N GLU A 81 -0.51 3.86 21.11
CA GLU A 81 0.30 2.91 21.85
C GLU A 81 -0.52 1.71 22.32
N ASN A 82 -1.74 1.95 22.78
CA ASN A 82 -2.65 0.87 23.17
C ASN A 82 -3.03 -0.01 21.97
N LEU A 83 -3.29 0.57 20.81
CA LEU A 83 -3.59 -0.19 19.59
C LEU A 83 -2.41 -1.02 19.09
N LEU A 84 -1.19 -0.55 19.32
CA LEU A 84 0.04 -1.25 18.91
C LEU A 84 0.43 -2.38 19.86
N LYS A 85 -0.22 -2.50 21.01
CA LYS A 85 0.04 -3.60 21.94
C LYS A 85 -0.38 -4.94 21.35
N PRO A 86 0.40 -6.02 21.58
CA PRO A 86 0.05 -7.35 21.09
C PRO A 86 -1.34 -7.83 21.56
N GLU A 87 -1.74 -7.40 22.75
CA GLU A 87 -3.05 -7.72 23.35
C GLU A 87 -4.22 -7.16 22.52
N ASN A 88 -4.01 -6.02 21.87
CA ASN A 88 -5.01 -5.29 21.09
C ASN A 88 -4.87 -5.51 19.58
N ARG A 89 -4.12 -6.52 19.16
CA ARG A 89 -3.88 -6.82 17.76
C ARG A 89 -5.18 -6.95 16.94
N ALA A 90 -6.18 -7.62 17.50
CA ALA A 90 -7.48 -7.78 16.84
C ALA A 90 -8.19 -6.44 16.60
N GLN A 91 -8.09 -5.50 17.55
CA GLN A 91 -8.62 -4.15 17.38
C GLN A 91 -7.84 -3.37 16.33
N LEU A 92 -6.52 -3.50 16.34
CA LEU A 92 -5.66 -2.88 15.32
C LEU A 92 -5.99 -3.40 13.92
N GLU A 93 -6.18 -4.70 13.77
CA GLU A 93 -6.60 -5.31 12.50
C GLU A 93 -7.96 -4.75 12.02
N ALA A 94 -8.93 -4.65 12.92
CA ALA A 94 -10.24 -4.10 12.60
C ALA A 94 -10.16 -2.64 12.15
N VAL A 95 -9.37 -1.83 12.85
CA VAL A 95 -9.11 -0.42 12.46
C VAL A 95 -8.47 -0.35 11.08
N LEU A 96 -7.45 -1.17 10.83
CA LEU A 96 -6.75 -1.17 9.54
C LEU A 96 -7.64 -1.67 8.40
N LYS A 97 -8.42 -2.73 8.63
CA LYS A 97 -9.40 -3.22 7.65
C LYS A 97 -10.47 -2.17 7.32
N ASN A 98 -10.82 -1.34 8.31
CA ASN A 98 -11.73 -0.22 8.12
C ASN A 98 -11.12 0.90 7.25
N HIS A 99 -9.80 0.98 7.15
CA HIS A 99 -9.08 1.91 6.28
C HIS A 99 -8.78 1.33 4.88
N VAL A 100 -9.05 0.06 4.66
CA VAL A 100 -8.81 -0.60 3.37
C VAL A 100 -10.13 -0.84 2.66
N LEU A 101 -10.25 -0.29 1.46
CA LEU A 101 -11.41 -0.44 0.60
C LEU A 101 -11.21 -1.61 -0.36
N ALA A 102 -12.25 -2.37 -0.61
CA ALA A 102 -12.24 -3.40 -1.63
C ALA A 102 -12.22 -2.78 -3.04
N GLY A 103 -11.29 -3.23 -3.87
CA GLY A 103 -11.14 -2.77 -5.25
C GLY A 103 -10.18 -1.59 -5.41
N LYS A 104 -9.71 -1.41 -6.64
CA LYS A 104 -8.82 -0.31 -7.02
C LYS A 104 -9.66 0.91 -7.39
N LEU A 105 -9.85 1.79 -6.45
CA LEU A 105 -10.65 3.01 -6.59
C LEU A 105 -9.74 4.23 -6.60
N ASP A 106 -9.89 5.06 -7.60
CA ASP A 106 -9.24 6.36 -7.63
C ASP A 106 -10.12 7.45 -6.99
N ARG A 107 -9.54 8.64 -6.86
CA ARG A 107 -10.25 9.78 -6.26
C ARG A 107 -11.50 10.17 -7.07
N ASP A 108 -11.45 10.05 -8.38
CA ASP A 108 -12.57 10.40 -9.24
C ASP A 108 -13.68 9.36 -9.18
N ASP A 109 -13.33 8.09 -9.02
CA ASP A 109 -14.31 7.03 -8.74
C ASP A 109 -15.01 7.27 -7.40
N LEU A 110 -14.25 7.69 -6.38
CA LEU A 110 -14.81 7.99 -5.06
C LEU A 110 -15.75 9.20 -5.10
N LYS A 111 -15.48 10.21 -5.89
CA LYS A 111 -16.36 11.38 -6.05
C LYS A 111 -17.73 11.03 -6.65
N LYS A 112 -17.78 9.99 -7.45
CA LYS A 112 -19.02 9.51 -8.10
C LYS A 112 -19.85 8.60 -7.21
N ARG A 113 -19.28 8.11 -6.11
CA ARG A 113 -19.92 7.18 -5.18
C ARG A 113 -20.45 7.91 -3.95
N ARG A 114 -21.51 7.39 -3.39
CA ARG A 114 -22.07 7.89 -2.12
C ARG A 114 -21.53 7.14 -0.91
N SER A 115 -21.01 5.95 -1.11
CA SER A 115 -20.42 5.13 -0.08
C SER A 115 -19.40 4.14 -0.67
N VAL A 116 -18.53 3.64 0.16
CA VAL A 116 -17.57 2.59 -0.17
C VAL A 116 -17.62 1.50 0.87
N THR A 117 -17.30 0.28 0.46
CA THR A 117 -17.25 -0.88 1.36
C THR A 117 -15.81 -1.15 1.74
N THR A 118 -15.57 -1.30 3.03
CA THR A 118 -14.26 -1.68 3.59
C THR A 118 -14.05 -3.18 3.53
N LEU A 119 -12.82 -3.64 3.73
CA LEU A 119 -12.51 -5.08 3.86
C LEU A 119 -13.19 -5.70 5.08
N ASP A 120 -13.51 -4.90 6.08
CA ASP A 120 -14.28 -5.32 7.26
C ASP A 120 -15.78 -5.51 6.96
N GLY A 121 -16.22 -5.23 5.75
CA GLY A 121 -17.62 -5.33 5.34
C GLY A 121 -18.49 -4.13 5.71
N LYS A 122 -17.91 -3.09 6.29
CA LYS A 122 -18.62 -1.87 6.66
C LYS A 122 -18.74 -0.92 5.46
N SER A 123 -19.83 -0.18 5.42
CA SER A 123 -20.05 0.87 4.44
C SER A 123 -19.69 2.22 5.05
N LEU A 124 -18.76 2.93 4.42
CA LEU A 124 -18.38 4.28 4.81
C LEU A 124 -19.03 5.29 3.87
N PRO A 125 -19.73 6.31 4.40
CA PRO A 125 -20.32 7.34 3.57
C PRO A 125 -19.24 8.24 2.96
N LEU A 126 -19.42 8.56 1.68
CA LEU A 126 -18.61 9.54 0.98
C LEU A 126 -19.40 10.83 0.83
N ARG A 127 -18.76 11.95 1.10
CA ARG A 127 -19.34 13.29 0.93
C ARG A 127 -18.37 14.19 0.18
N LEU A 128 -18.90 14.88 -0.79
CA LEU A 128 -18.16 15.93 -1.49
C LEU A 128 -18.62 17.29 -0.95
N GLU A 129 -17.78 17.93 -0.16
CA GLU A 129 -18.07 19.23 0.45
C GLU A 129 -17.03 20.25 -0.01
N ARG A 130 -17.49 21.33 -0.63
CA ARG A 130 -16.63 22.43 -1.11
C ARG A 130 -15.43 21.97 -1.94
N GLY A 131 -15.60 20.94 -2.77
CA GLY A 131 -14.52 20.35 -3.57
C GLY A 131 -13.62 19.38 -2.82
N ASN A 132 -13.84 19.15 -1.52
CA ASN A 132 -13.12 18.19 -0.72
C ASN A 132 -13.92 16.90 -0.60
N LEU A 133 -13.24 15.80 -0.81
CA LEU A 133 -13.82 14.48 -0.66
C LEU A 133 -13.59 13.99 0.77
N ASN A 134 -14.67 13.71 1.48
CA ASN A 134 -14.65 13.19 2.83
C ASN A 134 -15.15 11.75 2.85
N VAL A 135 -14.51 10.91 3.64
CA VAL A 135 -14.92 9.53 3.92
C VAL A 135 -15.21 9.41 5.40
N GLY A 136 -16.47 9.16 5.75
CA GLY A 136 -16.86 9.23 7.16
C GLY A 136 -16.55 10.59 7.77
N ALA A 137 -15.73 10.60 8.82
CA ALA A 137 -15.26 11.81 9.50
C ALA A 137 -13.90 12.33 8.97
N ALA A 138 -13.25 11.59 8.09
CA ALA A 138 -11.94 11.92 7.57
C ALA A 138 -12.02 12.61 6.20
N ARG A 139 -11.14 13.56 5.98
CA ARG A 139 -10.99 14.23 4.69
C ARG A 139 -9.91 13.52 3.88
N ILE A 140 -10.21 13.22 2.62
CA ILE A 140 -9.23 12.65 1.70
C ILE A 140 -8.33 13.76 1.17
N GLY A 141 -7.03 13.62 1.41
CA GLY A 141 -6.02 14.56 0.94
C GLY A 141 -5.88 14.56 -0.58
N SER A 142 -5.15 15.53 -1.09
CA SER A 142 -4.88 15.64 -2.53
C SER A 142 -3.81 14.66 -3.02
N ARG A 143 -3.06 14.06 -2.12
CA ARG A 143 -2.01 13.11 -2.47
C ARG A 143 -2.59 11.73 -2.70
N GLU A 144 -2.35 11.22 -3.88
CA GLU A 144 -2.66 9.86 -4.28
C GLU A 144 -1.37 9.19 -4.74
N ARG A 145 -1.16 7.96 -4.31
CA ARG A 145 -0.06 7.14 -4.77
C ARG A 145 -0.61 5.88 -5.41
N VAL A 146 -0.05 5.55 -6.55
CA VAL A 146 -0.44 4.37 -7.32
C VAL A 146 0.49 3.23 -6.95
N ALA A 147 -0.11 2.10 -6.62
CA ALA A 147 0.57 0.82 -6.48
C ALA A 147 0.06 -0.15 -7.55
N ASP A 148 0.76 -1.23 -7.82
CA ASP A 148 0.34 -2.19 -8.85
C ASP A 148 -0.94 -2.91 -8.46
N ASN A 149 -1.06 -3.26 -7.19
CA ASN A 149 -2.24 -3.94 -6.65
C ASN A 149 -3.24 -2.98 -5.99
N GLY A 150 -3.12 -1.66 -6.18
CA GLY A 150 -4.07 -0.74 -5.59
C GLY A 150 -3.65 0.71 -5.61
N ARG A 151 -4.30 1.48 -4.75
CA ARG A 151 -4.05 2.91 -4.58
C ARG A 151 -3.95 3.26 -3.10
N VAL A 152 -3.16 4.26 -2.80
CA VAL A 152 -3.01 4.82 -1.46
C VAL A 152 -3.47 6.26 -1.49
N LEU A 153 -4.52 6.55 -0.75
CA LEU A 153 -5.06 7.89 -0.57
C LEU A 153 -4.77 8.35 0.84
N THR A 154 -4.17 9.51 1.00
CA THR A 154 -3.93 10.07 2.33
C THR A 154 -5.21 10.66 2.91
N ILE A 155 -5.42 10.46 4.21
CA ILE A 155 -6.51 11.06 4.98
C ILE A 155 -5.96 11.81 6.19
N ASP A 156 -6.69 12.77 6.67
CA ASP A 156 -6.28 13.64 7.78
C ASP A 156 -6.84 13.23 9.16
N ALA A 157 -7.61 12.16 9.20
CA ALA A 157 -8.13 11.60 10.43
C ALA A 157 -8.18 10.07 10.38
N VAL A 158 -8.08 9.43 11.54
CA VAL A 158 -8.17 7.97 11.67
C VAL A 158 -9.64 7.57 11.72
N LEU A 159 -10.03 6.61 10.88
CA LEU A 159 -11.36 6.03 10.86
C LEU A 159 -11.46 4.95 11.94
N LEU A 160 -11.94 5.32 13.09
CA LEU A 160 -12.24 4.37 14.16
C LEU A 160 -13.55 3.63 13.84
N PRO A 161 -13.65 2.32 14.16
CA PRO A 161 -14.83 1.53 13.90
C PRO A 161 -16.03 1.94 14.76
#